data_8c172cef97f6ef8fb2b6daafc464fec5
#
_entry.id   8c172cef97f6ef8fb2b6daafc464fec5
#
_cell.length_a   1.000
_cell.length_b   1.000
_cell.length_c   1.000
_cell.angle_alpha   90.00
_cell.angle_beta   90.00
_cell.angle_gamma   90.00
#
_symmetry.space_group_name_H-M   'P 1'
#
loop_
_entity.id
_entity.type
_entity.pdbx_description
1 polymer ?
#
loop_
_entity_poly.entity_id
_entity_poly.type
_entity_poly.pdbx_seq_one_letter_code
_entity_poly.pdbx_strand_id
1 'polypeptide(L)'
;RQPGVEVRPLKQMTGSSEFCEVFMTGARVEKDNLIGRLGEGWAIANTTLGYERGGRSLARISGYASQYHHLVGAVRRLKRHGQPLIESPLVRQKLGKIWADLEVERYNALRVLTQLEKGEHPGAGGSLTKLSYSEFEKRFMEMAQEILGPYGQLTDGAPPELALEIDTAVGDQGTWAYAFLWSRAGTIYAGSSEIQKNVIGERILGLPKESRADRAGVAR
;
A
#
# COMPACT_ATOMS: atom_id res chain seq x y z
N ARG A 1 5.91 19.36 -22.10
CA ARG A 1 6.77 18.21 -22.51
C ARG A 1 8.19 18.71 -22.61
N GLN A 2 9.13 18.06 -21.93
CA GLN A 2 10.55 18.42 -21.97
C GLN A 2 11.24 17.61 -23.06
N PRO A 3 12.03 18.22 -23.95
CA PRO A 3 12.84 17.52 -24.91
C PRO A 3 13.79 16.52 -24.22
N GLY A 4 13.94 15.33 -24.81
CA GLY A 4 14.77 14.27 -24.23
C GLY A 4 14.11 13.45 -23.11
N VAL A 5 12.86 13.72 -22.74
CA VAL A 5 12.09 12.91 -21.78
C VAL A 5 10.94 12.21 -22.49
N GLU A 6 10.93 10.89 -22.44
CA GLU A 6 9.88 10.04 -22.96
C GLU A 6 9.23 9.26 -21.81
N VAL A 7 7.89 9.27 -21.73
CA VAL A 7 7.10 8.54 -20.72
C VAL A 7 6.24 7.50 -21.43
N ARG A 8 6.39 6.25 -21.03
CA ARG A 8 5.63 5.10 -21.56
C ARG A 8 4.76 4.50 -20.45
N PRO A 9 3.41 4.61 -20.54
CA PRO A 9 2.53 3.95 -19.57
C PRO A 9 2.71 2.43 -19.57
N LEU A 10 2.69 1.84 -18.38
CA LEU A 10 2.76 0.39 -18.16
C LEU A 10 1.37 -0.12 -17.80
N LYS A 11 0.85 -1.04 -18.62
CA LYS A 11 -0.41 -1.71 -18.31
C LYS A 11 -0.22 -2.69 -17.15
N GLN A 12 -0.96 -2.46 -16.07
CA GLN A 12 -0.92 -3.27 -14.86
C GLN A 12 -1.91 -4.44 -14.95
N MET A 13 -1.80 -5.37 -14.01
CA MET A 13 -2.74 -6.50 -13.90
C MET A 13 -4.18 -6.06 -13.58
N THR A 14 -4.37 -4.87 -13.03
CA THR A 14 -5.67 -4.22 -12.84
C THR A 14 -6.33 -3.78 -14.15
N GLY A 15 -5.59 -3.73 -15.25
CA GLY A 15 -6.00 -3.14 -16.52
C GLY A 15 -5.69 -1.64 -16.65
N SER A 16 -5.38 -0.95 -15.56
CA SER A 16 -5.00 0.46 -15.54
C SER A 16 -3.53 0.68 -15.93
N SER A 17 -3.10 1.94 -16.06
CA SER A 17 -1.74 2.32 -16.46
C SER A 17 -1.26 3.52 -15.65
N GLU A 18 -1.34 3.43 -14.31
CA GLU A 18 -0.90 4.49 -13.39
C GLU A 18 0.62 4.52 -13.20
N PHE A 19 1.32 3.44 -13.55
CA PHE A 19 2.78 3.41 -13.58
C PHE A 19 3.30 3.62 -14.99
N CYS A 20 4.53 4.11 -15.08
CA CYS A 20 5.17 4.35 -16.36
C CYS A 20 6.67 4.08 -16.30
N GLU A 21 7.25 3.81 -17.46
CA GLU A 21 8.69 3.90 -17.70
C GLU A 21 9.02 5.33 -18.13
N VAL A 22 10.13 5.85 -17.61
CA VAL A 22 10.61 7.18 -17.99
C VAL A 22 12.03 7.04 -18.55
N PHE A 23 12.19 7.45 -19.81
CA PHE A 23 13.47 7.48 -20.49
C PHE A 23 13.97 8.93 -20.58
N MET A 24 15.20 9.15 -20.15
CA MET A 24 15.85 10.45 -20.20
C MET A 24 17.10 10.35 -21.05
N THR A 25 16.99 10.80 -22.32
CA THR A 25 18.08 10.74 -23.29
C THR A 25 18.45 12.17 -23.73
N GLY A 26 19.58 12.66 -23.25
CA GLY A 26 20.01 14.03 -23.53
C GLY A 26 19.08 15.11 -22.95
N ALA A 27 18.23 14.75 -21.97
CA ALA A 27 17.40 15.70 -21.25
C ALA A 27 18.27 16.75 -20.54
N ARG A 28 17.91 18.01 -20.66
CA ARG A 28 18.65 19.13 -20.08
C ARG A 28 17.80 19.83 -19.04
N VAL A 29 18.42 20.20 -17.91
CA VAL A 29 17.79 20.97 -16.84
C VAL A 29 18.63 22.24 -16.68
N GLU A 30 17.99 23.40 -16.58
CA GLU A 30 18.67 24.67 -16.29
C GLU A 30 19.34 24.58 -14.91
N LYS A 31 20.51 25.18 -14.80
CA LYS A 31 21.37 25.13 -13.60
C LYS A 31 20.60 25.62 -12.35
N ASP A 32 19.77 26.64 -12.53
CA ASP A 32 19.01 27.27 -11.43
C ASP A 32 17.87 26.41 -10.90
N ASN A 33 17.51 25.31 -11.61
CA ASN A 33 16.56 24.32 -11.16
C ASN A 33 17.19 23.20 -10.31
N LEU A 34 18.48 23.31 -9.99
CA LEU A 34 19.15 22.37 -9.09
C LEU A 34 18.64 22.57 -7.65
N ILE A 35 18.09 21.51 -7.05
CA ILE A 35 17.68 21.50 -5.65
C ILE A 35 18.86 21.03 -4.78
N GLY A 36 19.32 21.88 -3.85
CA GLY A 36 20.48 21.59 -3.00
C GLY A 36 21.82 21.73 -3.73
N ARG A 37 22.84 21.06 -3.23
CA ARG A 37 24.20 21.11 -3.79
C ARG A 37 24.48 19.86 -4.63
N LEU A 38 25.49 19.97 -5.50
CA LEU A 38 25.99 18.80 -6.22
C LEU A 38 26.41 17.71 -5.24
N GLY A 39 25.93 16.47 -5.47
CA GLY A 39 26.20 15.31 -4.63
C GLY A 39 25.19 15.08 -3.48
N GLU A 40 24.29 16.02 -3.19
CA GLU A 40 23.30 15.91 -2.09
C GLU A 40 21.98 15.22 -2.50
N GLY A 41 21.81 14.83 -3.75
CA GLY A 41 20.54 14.28 -4.28
C GLY A 41 19.99 13.10 -3.47
N TRP A 42 20.86 12.22 -2.95
CA TRP A 42 20.42 11.09 -2.12
C TRP A 42 19.84 11.54 -0.78
N ALA A 43 20.42 12.54 -0.14
CA ALA A 43 19.91 13.09 1.12
C ALA A 43 18.53 13.76 0.91
N ILE A 44 18.40 14.53 -0.19
CA ILE A 44 17.14 15.20 -0.56
C ILE A 44 16.06 14.16 -0.87
N ALA A 45 16.37 13.13 -1.66
CA ALA A 45 15.43 12.06 -1.96
C ALA A 45 14.95 11.34 -0.68
N ASN A 46 15.85 11.05 0.27
CA ASN A 46 15.47 10.45 1.54
C ASN A 46 14.56 11.35 2.39
N THR A 47 14.76 12.67 2.34
CA THR A 47 13.86 13.63 3.00
C THR A 47 12.46 13.55 2.43
N THR A 48 12.32 13.59 1.10
CA THR A 48 11.02 13.43 0.41
C THR A 48 10.32 12.12 0.79
N LEU A 49 11.04 11.00 0.74
CA LEU A 49 10.53 9.68 1.13
C LEU A 49 10.12 9.62 2.61
N GLY A 50 10.78 10.40 3.47
CA GLY A 50 10.43 10.53 4.89
C GLY A 50 9.05 11.16 5.08
N TYR A 51 8.76 12.24 4.35
CA TYR A 51 7.46 12.92 4.39
C TYR A 51 6.31 12.07 3.83
N GLU A 52 6.54 11.30 2.77
CA GLU A 52 5.50 10.41 2.21
C GLU A 52 5.00 9.36 3.21
N ARG A 53 5.85 8.91 4.11
CA ARG A 53 5.54 7.82 5.05
C ARG A 53 4.68 8.24 6.25
N GLY A 54 4.57 9.54 6.55
CA GLY A 54 3.95 10.02 7.80
C GLY A 54 2.49 10.49 7.67
N GLY A 55 2.11 11.16 6.60
CA GLY A 55 0.91 12.01 6.57
C GLY A 55 -0.41 11.31 6.19
N ARG A 56 -0.39 10.13 5.60
CA ARG A 56 -1.60 9.49 5.02
C ARG A 56 -2.17 8.33 5.83
N SER A 57 -1.61 8.00 6.98
CA SER A 57 -1.98 6.78 7.72
C SER A 57 -3.44 6.77 8.14
N LEU A 58 -3.97 7.86 8.73
CA LEU A 58 -5.37 7.92 9.18
C LEU A 58 -6.37 7.89 8.03
N ALA A 59 -6.12 8.63 6.94
CA ALA A 59 -6.99 8.62 5.77
C ALA A 59 -7.08 7.20 5.17
N ARG A 60 -5.95 6.49 5.10
CA ARG A 60 -5.93 5.10 4.64
C ARG A 60 -6.75 4.17 5.53
N ILE A 61 -6.63 4.30 6.86
CA ILE A 61 -7.40 3.50 7.81
C ILE A 61 -8.90 3.77 7.67
N SER A 62 -9.31 5.02 7.47
CA SER A 62 -10.72 5.36 7.19
C SER A 62 -11.22 4.68 5.91
N GLY A 63 -10.40 4.64 4.86
CA GLY A 63 -10.72 3.92 3.63
C GLY A 63 -10.93 2.42 3.87
N TYR A 64 -10.02 1.77 4.61
CA TYR A 64 -10.18 0.35 4.95
C TYR A 64 -11.41 0.08 5.83
N ALA A 65 -11.74 0.98 6.77
CA ALA A 65 -12.94 0.87 7.57
C ALA A 65 -14.19 0.96 6.70
N SER A 66 -14.23 1.88 5.74
CA SER A 66 -15.31 1.97 4.76
C SER A 66 -15.45 0.69 3.96
N GLN A 67 -14.36 0.17 3.38
CA GLN A 67 -14.34 -1.10 2.65
C GLN A 67 -14.84 -2.27 3.51
N TYR A 68 -14.43 -2.33 4.78
CA TYR A 68 -14.92 -3.35 5.70
C TYR A 68 -16.43 -3.27 5.89
N HIS A 69 -16.99 -2.09 6.10
CA HIS A 69 -18.44 -1.91 6.25
C HIS A 69 -19.20 -2.26 4.97
N HIS A 70 -18.65 -1.94 3.80
CA HIS A 70 -19.19 -2.38 2.51
C HIS A 70 -19.20 -3.91 2.39
N LEU A 71 -18.10 -4.58 2.77
CA LEU A 71 -18.04 -6.05 2.78
C LEU A 71 -19.11 -6.65 3.71
N VAL A 72 -19.25 -6.13 4.94
CA VAL A 72 -20.28 -6.58 5.88
C VAL A 72 -21.67 -6.37 5.31
N GLY A 73 -21.92 -5.23 4.67
CA GLY A 73 -23.18 -4.94 3.99
C GLY A 73 -23.49 -5.94 2.87
N ALA A 74 -22.51 -6.27 2.03
CA ALA A 74 -22.63 -7.25 0.96
C ALA A 74 -22.91 -8.65 1.52
N VAL A 75 -22.17 -9.08 2.52
CA VAL A 75 -22.29 -10.40 3.17
C VAL A 75 -23.65 -10.61 3.81
N ARG A 76 -24.32 -9.57 4.31
CA ARG A 76 -25.68 -9.63 4.84
C ARG A 76 -26.74 -9.87 3.76
N ARG A 77 -26.51 -9.39 2.54
CA ARG A 77 -27.46 -9.47 1.42
C ARG A 77 -27.21 -10.69 0.54
N LEU A 78 -25.94 -11.05 0.32
CA LEU A 78 -25.57 -12.19 -0.51
C LEU A 78 -25.93 -13.50 0.14
N LYS A 79 -26.38 -14.46 -0.67
CA LYS A 79 -26.74 -15.81 -0.24
C LYS A 79 -25.87 -16.85 -0.92
N ARG A 80 -25.56 -17.91 -0.18
CA ARG A 80 -24.93 -19.13 -0.71
C ARG A 80 -25.78 -20.32 -0.27
N HIS A 81 -26.19 -21.16 -1.22
CA HIS A 81 -27.11 -22.26 -0.96
C HIS A 81 -28.41 -21.82 -0.22
N GLY A 82 -28.95 -20.66 -0.59
CA GLY A 82 -30.18 -20.10 -0.02
C GLY A 82 -30.01 -19.37 1.33
N GLN A 83 -28.86 -19.47 1.99
CA GLN A 83 -28.61 -18.86 3.29
C GLN A 83 -27.76 -17.58 3.14
N PRO A 84 -28.03 -16.51 3.91
CA PRO A 84 -27.18 -15.33 3.95
C PRO A 84 -25.73 -15.70 4.33
N LEU A 85 -24.74 -15.11 3.65
CA LEU A 85 -23.34 -15.40 3.92
C LEU A 85 -22.93 -15.05 5.36
N ILE A 86 -23.57 -14.05 5.98
CA ILE A 86 -23.29 -13.62 7.35
C ILE A 86 -23.62 -14.71 8.39
N GLU A 87 -24.48 -15.66 8.06
CA GLU A 87 -24.85 -16.76 8.97
C GLU A 87 -23.77 -17.86 9.01
N SER A 88 -22.86 -17.88 8.03
CA SER A 88 -21.74 -18.81 8.03
C SER A 88 -20.75 -18.49 9.17
N PRO A 89 -20.46 -19.43 10.08
CA PRO A 89 -19.48 -19.22 11.14
C PRO A 89 -18.09 -18.87 10.60
N LEU A 90 -17.66 -19.47 9.48
CA LEU A 90 -16.37 -19.20 8.83
C LEU A 90 -16.30 -17.78 8.29
N VAL A 91 -17.38 -17.29 7.67
CA VAL A 91 -17.45 -15.91 7.18
C VAL A 91 -17.38 -14.94 8.35
N ARG A 92 -18.14 -15.18 9.42
CA ARG A 92 -18.12 -14.34 10.63
C ARG A 92 -16.72 -14.30 11.27
N GLN A 93 -16.05 -15.45 11.32
CA GLN A 93 -14.68 -15.53 11.85
C GLN A 93 -13.70 -14.71 11.01
N LYS A 94 -13.77 -14.78 9.67
CA LYS A 94 -12.95 -13.96 8.77
C LYS A 94 -13.24 -12.47 8.95
N LEU A 95 -14.51 -12.08 9.02
CA LEU A 95 -14.87 -10.67 9.28
C LEU A 95 -14.33 -10.19 10.64
N GLY A 96 -14.44 -11.01 11.68
CA GLY A 96 -13.87 -10.69 12.99
C GLY A 96 -12.35 -10.53 12.94
N LYS A 97 -11.65 -11.37 12.17
CA LYS A 97 -10.20 -11.27 11.96
C LYS A 97 -9.83 -9.98 11.23
N ILE A 98 -10.53 -9.65 10.15
CA ILE A 98 -10.29 -8.39 9.40
C ILE A 98 -10.48 -7.18 10.34
N TRP A 99 -11.55 -7.18 11.13
CA TRP A 99 -11.82 -6.09 12.07
C TRP A 99 -10.73 -5.94 13.13
N ALA A 100 -10.31 -7.04 13.73
CA ALA A 100 -9.23 -7.02 14.72
C ALA A 100 -7.92 -6.48 14.14
N ASP A 101 -7.54 -6.92 12.93
CA ASP A 101 -6.34 -6.44 12.25
C ASP A 101 -6.48 -4.94 11.88
N LEU A 102 -7.66 -4.49 11.45
CA LEU A 102 -7.95 -3.08 11.16
C LEU A 102 -7.79 -2.20 12.40
N GLU A 103 -8.26 -2.65 13.57
CA GLU A 103 -8.07 -1.94 14.84
C GLU A 103 -6.57 -1.83 15.21
N VAL A 104 -5.78 -2.87 14.95
CA VAL A 104 -4.32 -2.79 15.13
C VAL A 104 -3.72 -1.69 14.25
N GLU A 105 -4.12 -1.62 12.97
CA GLU A 105 -3.65 -0.57 12.07
C GLU A 105 -4.10 0.82 12.53
N ARG A 106 -5.32 0.95 13.05
CA ARG A 106 -5.83 2.21 13.62
C ARG A 106 -4.97 2.69 14.78
N TYR A 107 -4.66 1.83 15.72
CA TYR A 107 -3.80 2.18 16.85
C TYR A 107 -2.36 2.50 16.43
N ASN A 108 -1.82 1.81 15.42
CA ASN A 108 -0.52 2.14 14.85
C ASN A 108 -0.52 3.55 14.22
N ALA A 109 -1.58 3.92 13.49
CA ALA A 109 -1.73 5.25 12.92
C ALA A 109 -1.84 6.34 14.00
N LEU A 110 -2.62 6.10 15.05
CA LEU A 110 -2.75 7.03 16.20
C LEU A 110 -1.42 7.21 16.94
N ARG A 111 -0.64 6.14 17.10
CA ARG A 111 0.69 6.23 17.71
C ARG A 111 1.62 7.13 16.89
N VAL A 112 1.63 6.99 15.56
CA VAL A 112 2.42 7.85 14.68
C VAL A 112 1.96 9.31 14.79
N LEU A 113 0.66 9.56 14.80
CA LEU A 113 0.12 10.91 14.97
C LEU A 113 0.57 11.54 16.29
N THR A 114 0.49 10.78 17.39
CA THR A 114 0.95 11.25 18.72
C THR A 114 2.44 11.61 18.72
N GLN A 115 3.28 10.84 18.00
CA GLN A 115 4.70 11.18 17.85
C GLN A 115 4.87 12.50 17.08
N LEU A 116 4.15 12.68 15.98
CA LEU A 116 4.22 13.91 15.18
C LEU A 116 3.75 15.14 15.98
N GLU A 117 2.67 15.02 16.76
CA GLU A 117 2.18 16.09 17.63
C GLU A 117 3.20 16.51 18.71
N LYS A 118 4.03 15.57 19.16
CA LYS A 118 5.16 15.85 20.06
C LYS A 118 6.39 16.44 19.37
N GLY A 119 6.33 16.67 18.05
CA GLY A 119 7.47 17.12 17.27
C GLY A 119 8.51 16.02 16.99
N GLU A 120 8.19 14.77 17.27
CA GLU A 120 9.04 13.63 16.98
C GLU A 120 8.86 13.17 15.53
N HIS A 121 9.96 12.85 14.85
CA HIS A 121 9.89 12.24 13.52
C HIS A 121 9.81 10.72 13.65
N PRO A 122 8.89 10.05 12.92
CA PRO A 122 8.77 8.59 12.97
C PRO A 122 10.05 7.84 12.56
N GLY A 123 10.94 8.49 11.81
CA GLY A 123 12.21 7.92 11.39
C GLY A 123 12.05 6.53 10.75
N ALA A 124 12.81 5.56 11.26
CA ALA A 124 12.70 4.16 10.84
C ALA A 124 11.35 3.52 11.22
N GLY A 125 10.59 4.10 12.18
CA GLY A 125 9.24 3.67 12.55
C GLY A 125 8.24 3.76 11.38
N GLY A 126 8.48 4.64 10.41
CA GLY A 126 7.71 4.69 9.16
C GLY A 126 7.77 3.39 8.36
N SER A 127 8.87 2.63 8.46
CA SER A 127 9.01 1.31 7.84
C SER A 127 8.09 0.27 8.48
N LEU A 128 7.92 0.32 9.81
CA LEU A 128 6.98 -0.54 10.52
C LEU A 128 5.54 -0.28 10.06
N THR A 129 5.15 1.00 10.00
CA THR A 129 3.82 1.40 9.52
C THR A 129 3.58 0.94 8.08
N LYS A 130 4.58 1.15 7.18
CA LYS A 130 4.46 0.74 5.78
C LYS A 130 4.32 -0.76 5.63
N LEU A 131 5.13 -1.55 6.31
CA LEU A 131 5.08 -3.01 6.29
C LEU A 131 3.72 -3.50 6.80
N SER A 132 3.27 -2.99 7.95
CA SER A 132 2.04 -3.41 8.62
C SER A 132 0.82 -3.21 7.71
N TYR A 133 0.58 -1.97 7.24
CA TYR A 133 -0.62 -1.70 6.45
C TYR A 133 -0.62 -2.41 5.10
N SER A 134 0.53 -2.55 4.42
CA SER A 134 0.56 -3.19 3.11
C SER A 134 0.31 -4.71 3.18
N GLU A 135 0.81 -5.36 4.20
CA GLU A 135 0.51 -6.76 4.47
C GLU A 135 -0.92 -6.96 4.98
N PHE A 136 -1.46 -6.01 5.77
CA PHE A 136 -2.87 -6.01 6.16
C PHE A 136 -3.79 -5.89 4.93
N GLU A 137 -3.57 -4.90 4.06
CA GLU A 137 -4.36 -4.69 2.85
C GLU A 137 -4.41 -5.95 1.99
N LYS A 138 -3.25 -6.56 1.76
CA LYS A 138 -3.16 -7.80 1.00
C LYS A 138 -3.99 -8.92 1.62
N ARG A 139 -3.87 -9.17 2.93
CA ARG A 139 -4.66 -10.18 3.64
C ARG A 139 -6.15 -9.85 3.66
N PHE A 140 -6.51 -8.59 3.84
CA PHE A 140 -7.90 -8.15 3.81
C PHE A 140 -8.54 -8.47 2.46
N MET A 141 -7.90 -8.10 1.36
CA MET A 141 -8.42 -8.36 0.03
C MET A 141 -8.46 -9.86 -0.30
N GLU A 142 -7.51 -10.66 0.17
CA GLU A 142 -7.56 -12.13 0.07
C GLU A 142 -8.78 -12.70 0.78
N MET A 143 -9.01 -12.32 2.04
CA MET A 143 -10.17 -12.77 2.81
C MET A 143 -11.49 -12.30 2.19
N ALA A 144 -11.53 -11.08 1.64
CA ALA A 144 -12.71 -10.57 0.94
C ALA A 144 -13.03 -11.43 -0.30
N GLN A 145 -12.02 -11.78 -1.11
CA GLN A 145 -12.20 -12.68 -2.26
C GLN A 145 -12.72 -14.04 -1.85
N GLU A 146 -12.18 -14.64 -0.78
CA GLU A 146 -12.65 -15.93 -0.27
C GLU A 146 -14.10 -15.89 0.25
N ILE A 147 -14.49 -14.78 0.90
CA ILE A 147 -15.85 -14.55 1.39
C ILE A 147 -16.83 -14.41 0.21
N LEU A 148 -16.49 -13.56 -0.75
CA LEU A 148 -17.34 -13.25 -1.89
C LEU A 148 -17.40 -14.39 -2.92
N GLY A 149 -16.34 -15.23 -2.99
CA GLY A 149 -16.24 -16.32 -3.95
C GLY A 149 -16.32 -15.83 -5.40
N PRO A 150 -17.19 -16.40 -6.26
CA PRO A 150 -17.27 -15.98 -7.67
C PRO A 150 -17.57 -14.50 -7.87
N TYR A 151 -18.32 -13.88 -6.98
CA TYR A 151 -18.62 -12.45 -7.05
C TYR A 151 -17.38 -11.57 -6.87
N GLY A 152 -16.39 -12.03 -6.11
CA GLY A 152 -15.13 -11.30 -5.92
C GLY A 152 -14.29 -11.18 -7.19
N GLN A 153 -14.56 -11.99 -8.22
CA GLN A 153 -13.81 -11.99 -9.48
C GLN A 153 -14.38 -11.03 -10.54
N LEU A 154 -15.54 -10.42 -10.27
CA LEU A 154 -16.18 -9.52 -11.22
C LEU A 154 -15.40 -8.21 -11.33
N THR A 155 -14.95 -7.89 -12.54
CA THR A 155 -14.28 -6.63 -12.88
C THR A 155 -15.25 -5.56 -13.36
N ASP A 156 -16.40 -6.00 -13.90
CA ASP A 156 -17.51 -5.17 -14.35
C ASP A 156 -18.82 -5.94 -14.14
N GLY A 157 -19.97 -5.24 -14.32
CA GLY A 157 -21.29 -5.86 -14.16
C GLY A 157 -21.56 -6.43 -12.76
N ALA A 158 -20.81 -6.05 -11.77
CA ALA A 158 -21.07 -6.44 -10.39
C ALA A 158 -22.42 -5.89 -9.92
N PRO A 159 -23.19 -6.67 -9.12
CA PRO A 159 -24.40 -6.16 -8.49
C PRO A 159 -24.11 -4.88 -7.68
N PRO A 160 -25.06 -3.92 -7.61
CA PRO A 160 -24.85 -2.68 -6.85
C PRO A 160 -24.42 -2.90 -5.40
N GLU A 161 -24.85 -4.01 -4.79
CA GLU A 161 -24.49 -4.40 -3.42
C GLU A 161 -22.99 -4.70 -3.26
N LEU A 162 -22.29 -4.97 -4.35
CA LEU A 162 -20.84 -5.25 -4.40
C LEU A 162 -20.02 -4.07 -4.89
N ALA A 163 -20.66 -2.98 -5.31
CA ALA A 163 -19.95 -1.78 -5.68
C ALA A 163 -19.13 -1.28 -4.49
N LEU A 164 -17.85 -1.05 -4.71
CA LEU A 164 -16.99 -0.38 -3.75
C LEU A 164 -16.96 1.10 -4.11
N GLU A 165 -17.43 1.95 -3.22
CA GLU A 165 -17.02 3.34 -3.20
C GLU A 165 -15.60 3.38 -2.66
N ILE A 166 -14.64 3.08 -3.53
CA ILE A 166 -13.24 3.27 -3.19
C ILE A 166 -12.94 4.72 -3.53
N ASP A 167 -12.75 5.55 -2.52
CA ASP A 167 -11.99 6.78 -2.67
C ASP A 167 -10.51 6.38 -2.91
N THR A 168 -10.28 5.86 -4.10
CA THR A 168 -8.92 5.67 -4.58
C THR A 168 -8.53 6.99 -5.23
N ALA A 169 -7.52 7.63 -4.66
CA ALA A 169 -6.79 8.69 -5.35
C ALA A 169 -6.26 8.23 -6.73
N VAL A 170 -6.59 7.03 -7.16
CA VAL A 170 -6.14 6.32 -8.34
C VAL A 170 -7.34 5.57 -8.94
N GLY A 171 -8.07 6.24 -9.81
CA GLY A 171 -8.95 5.63 -10.80
C GLY A 171 -10.23 4.95 -10.30
N ASP A 172 -11.23 5.19 -10.98
CA ASP A 172 -12.67 5.05 -10.90
C ASP A 172 -13.21 3.59 -10.99
N GLN A 173 -12.49 2.56 -10.53
CA GLN A 173 -12.95 1.19 -10.69
C GLN A 173 -13.18 0.49 -9.35
N GLY A 174 -14.34 0.82 -8.73
CA GLY A 174 -14.76 0.30 -7.45
C GLY A 174 -15.20 -1.16 -7.46
N THR A 175 -14.34 -2.11 -7.80
CA THR A 175 -14.62 -3.54 -7.67
C THR A 175 -13.68 -4.24 -6.71
N TRP A 176 -14.18 -5.31 -6.06
CA TRP A 176 -13.36 -6.15 -5.19
C TRP A 176 -12.21 -6.83 -5.95
N ALA A 177 -12.44 -7.19 -7.21
CA ALA A 177 -11.41 -7.74 -8.07
C ALA A 177 -10.27 -6.74 -8.31
N TYR A 178 -10.61 -5.50 -8.63
CA TYR A 178 -9.62 -4.42 -8.80
C TYR A 178 -8.83 -4.21 -7.50
N ALA A 179 -9.50 -4.04 -6.35
CA ALA A 179 -8.85 -3.84 -5.07
C ALA A 179 -7.92 -5.01 -4.69
N PHE A 180 -8.33 -6.23 -4.96
CA PHE A 180 -7.49 -7.42 -4.78
C PHE A 180 -6.22 -7.37 -5.63
N LEU A 181 -6.34 -7.11 -6.92
CA LEU A 181 -5.20 -7.03 -7.83
C LEU A 181 -4.27 -5.86 -7.45
N TRP A 182 -4.84 -4.70 -7.13
CA TRP A 182 -4.09 -3.52 -6.70
C TRP A 182 -3.31 -3.76 -5.40
N SER A 183 -3.89 -4.46 -4.43
CA SER A 183 -3.25 -4.71 -3.13
C SER A 183 -1.89 -5.41 -3.24
N ARG A 184 -1.62 -6.11 -4.35
CA ARG A 184 -0.32 -6.76 -4.61
C ARG A 184 0.81 -5.74 -4.73
N ALA A 185 0.54 -4.59 -5.35
CA ALA A 185 1.52 -3.52 -5.51
C ALA A 185 1.92 -2.90 -4.16
N GLY A 186 1.02 -2.89 -3.17
CA GLY A 186 1.24 -2.33 -1.84
C GLY A 186 2.47 -2.90 -1.13
N THR A 187 2.80 -4.17 -1.34
CA THR A 187 3.97 -4.81 -0.75
C THR A 187 5.27 -4.58 -1.53
N ILE A 188 5.21 -3.89 -2.67
CA ILE A 188 6.34 -3.68 -3.60
C ILE A 188 6.75 -2.20 -3.63
N TYR A 189 5.81 -1.29 -3.95
CA TYR A 189 6.12 0.14 -4.07
C TYR A 189 6.47 0.79 -2.72
N ALA A 190 7.06 1.98 -2.75
CA ALA A 190 7.52 2.72 -1.56
C ALA A 190 8.49 1.91 -0.66
N GLY A 191 9.22 0.99 -1.27
CA GLY A 191 10.11 0.02 -0.64
C GLY A 191 9.42 -1.30 -0.32
N SER A 192 9.94 -2.40 -0.88
CA SER A 192 9.34 -3.73 -0.72
C SER A 192 9.27 -4.17 0.74
N SER A 193 8.41 -5.15 1.03
CA SER A 193 8.30 -5.74 2.38
C SER A 193 9.64 -6.21 2.91
N GLU A 194 10.52 -6.76 2.06
CA GLU A 194 11.87 -7.21 2.40
C GLU A 194 12.75 -6.03 2.81
N ILE A 195 12.73 -4.94 2.03
CA ILE A 195 13.48 -3.72 2.36
C ILE A 195 12.97 -3.10 3.68
N GLN A 196 11.66 -3.10 3.91
CA GLN A 196 11.12 -2.61 5.19
C GLN A 196 11.57 -3.47 6.37
N LYS A 197 11.58 -4.80 6.21
CA LYS A 197 12.11 -5.72 7.24
C LYS A 197 13.58 -5.46 7.52
N ASN A 198 14.40 -5.25 6.49
CA ASN A 198 15.82 -4.91 6.67
C ASN A 198 16.00 -3.59 7.43
N VAL A 199 15.24 -2.55 7.06
CA VAL A 199 15.29 -1.26 7.78
C VAL A 199 14.88 -1.42 9.24
N ILE A 200 13.83 -2.19 9.51
CA ILE A 200 13.38 -2.48 10.88
C ILE A 200 14.47 -3.27 11.65
N GLY A 201 14.98 -4.32 11.06
CA GLY A 201 16.04 -5.15 11.67
C GLY A 201 17.28 -4.33 12.01
N GLU A 202 17.81 -3.58 11.04
CA GLU A 202 19.06 -2.84 11.21
C GLU A 202 18.92 -1.58 12.08
N ARG A 203 17.84 -0.80 11.89
CA ARG A 203 17.73 0.54 12.49
C ARG A 203 16.86 0.62 13.74
N ILE A 204 15.95 -0.34 13.93
CA ILE A 204 15.06 -0.38 15.12
C ILE A 204 15.56 -1.43 16.09
N LEU A 205 15.87 -2.66 15.60
CA LEU A 205 16.31 -3.76 16.44
C LEU A 205 17.84 -3.82 16.64
N GLY A 206 18.61 -3.01 15.91
CA GLY A 206 20.07 -2.98 16.01
C GLY A 206 20.77 -4.25 15.52
N LEU A 207 20.11 -5.05 14.67
CA LEU A 207 20.69 -6.24 14.10
C LEU A 207 21.84 -5.90 13.12
N PRO A 208 22.85 -6.75 12.99
CA PRO A 208 23.93 -6.53 12.03
C PRO A 208 23.38 -6.53 10.59
N LYS A 209 23.98 -5.68 9.77
CA LYS A 209 23.68 -5.68 8.33
C LYS A 209 24.11 -6.98 7.69
N GLU A 210 23.30 -7.43 6.72
CA GLU A 210 23.72 -8.54 5.88
C GLU A 210 25.01 -8.22 5.15
N SER A 211 25.97 -9.16 5.18
CA SER A 211 27.22 -9.01 4.46
C SER A 211 26.96 -9.04 2.96
N ARG A 212 27.27 -7.93 2.29
CA ARG A 212 27.16 -7.88 0.82
C ARG A 212 28.29 -8.67 0.20
N ALA A 213 27.98 -9.81 -0.39
CA ALA A 213 28.95 -10.66 -1.09
C ALA A 213 29.68 -9.92 -2.23
N ASP A 214 29.04 -8.90 -2.83
CA ASP A 214 29.61 -8.03 -3.87
C ASP A 214 30.70 -7.06 -3.37
N ARG A 215 30.78 -6.80 -2.06
CA ARG A 215 31.85 -5.97 -1.46
C ARG A 215 33.06 -6.76 -0.99
N ALA A 216 32.96 -8.07 -0.89
CA ALA A 216 34.08 -8.94 -0.51
C ALA A 216 35.17 -9.07 -1.60
N GLY A 217 34.88 -8.62 -2.83
CA GLY A 217 35.79 -8.68 -3.99
C GLY A 217 36.58 -7.39 -4.30
N VAL A 218 36.34 -6.28 -3.59
CA VAL A 218 36.96 -4.97 -3.89
C VAL A 218 38.12 -4.60 -2.93
N ALA A 219 38.43 -5.48 -1.99
CA ALA A 219 39.61 -5.34 -1.15
C ALA A 219 40.80 -6.16 -1.75
N ARG A 220 41.35 -5.68 -2.88
CA ARG A 220 42.69 -6.02 -3.38
C ARG A 220 43.29 -4.81 -4.06
#